data_46feef716827d02e8b130ab6dc105205
#
_entry.id   46feef716827d02e8b130ab6dc105205
#
_cell.length_a   1.000
_cell.length_b   1.000
_cell.length_c   1.000
_cell.angle_alpha   90.00
_cell.angle_beta   90.00
_cell.angle_gamma   90.00
#
_symmetry.space_group_name_H-M   'P 1'
#
loop_
_entity.id
_entity.type
_entity.pdbx_description
1 polymer ?
#
loop_
_entity_poly.entity_id
_entity_poly.type
_entity_poly.pdbx_seq_one_letter_code
_entity_poly.pdbx_strand_id
1 'polypeptide(L)'
;MNFLMFKLVLGIGRGTRDQIANIRWIMVKAREFQKNIYFCFIDYAKVFDCVDHNKLWKILKEMGIPDHLTCLLRNLYAGQEATVQTGHGTTDWFQIGKGVRQGYILSPCLFNFYSEYFMRNAGLEETQARIKIAGRNINHLRYADDTTLTAESEEELKSLLMKMKEETENVGVELNIQKTKIMASGPITSWE
;
A
#
# COMPACT_ATOMS: atom_id res chain seq x y z
N MET A 1 -12.40 -20.93 2.18
CA MET A 1 -12.16 -19.48 2.35
C MET A 1 -10.79 -19.34 3.01
N ASN A 2 -9.76 -19.08 2.20
CA ASN A 2 -8.36 -19.12 2.65
C ASN A 2 -8.03 -17.90 3.49
N PHE A 3 -8.04 -18.07 4.81
CA PHE A 3 -7.63 -17.10 5.84
C PHE A 3 -6.13 -16.74 5.79
N LEU A 4 -5.38 -17.30 4.86
CA LEU A 4 -3.94 -17.10 4.67
C LEU A 4 -3.58 -15.81 3.90
N MET A 5 -4.57 -15.07 3.40
CA MET A 5 -4.36 -13.81 2.66
C MET A 5 -4.19 -12.57 3.55
N PHE A 6 -4.45 -12.68 4.83
CA PHE A 6 -4.11 -11.63 5.79
C PHE A 6 -2.66 -11.78 6.25
N LYS A 7 -1.71 -11.57 5.38
CA LYS A 7 -0.40 -11.09 5.82
C LYS A 7 -0.61 -9.64 6.30
N LEU A 8 -1.28 -9.53 7.45
CA LEU A 8 -1.40 -8.30 8.18
C LEU A 8 -0.02 -7.66 8.27
N VAL A 9 0.10 -6.54 7.61
CA VAL A 9 1.31 -5.70 7.55
C VAL A 9 1.81 -5.31 8.95
N LEU A 10 0.96 -5.42 9.96
CA LEU A 10 1.24 -5.20 11.37
C LEU A 10 1.09 -6.50 12.19
N GLY A 11 1.52 -7.65 11.65
CA GLY A 11 1.57 -8.89 12.42
C GLY A 11 2.48 -8.75 13.65
N ILE A 12 2.07 -9.35 14.76
CA ILE A 12 2.89 -9.43 15.98
C ILE A 12 4.29 -9.94 15.61
N GLY A 13 5.33 -9.15 15.93
CA GLY A 13 6.73 -9.49 15.68
C GLY A 13 7.28 -9.12 14.31
N ARG A 14 6.54 -8.36 13.46
CA ARG A 14 7.07 -7.83 12.19
C ARG A 14 7.35 -6.34 12.29
N GLY A 15 8.59 -5.96 12.05
CA GLY A 15 9.06 -4.58 12.11
C GLY A 15 9.73 -4.13 10.81
N THR A 16 10.11 -2.86 10.74
CA THR A 16 10.92 -2.28 9.64
C THR A 16 12.21 -3.06 9.41
N ARG A 17 12.80 -3.66 10.47
CA ARG A 17 13.98 -4.53 10.36
C ARG A 17 13.75 -5.74 9.46
N ASP A 18 12.56 -6.36 9.53
CA ASP A 18 12.23 -7.52 8.70
C ASP A 18 12.11 -7.13 7.23
N GLN A 19 11.54 -5.95 6.95
CA GLN A 19 11.46 -5.43 5.58
C GLN A 19 12.84 -5.13 5.00
N ILE A 20 13.72 -4.51 5.79
CA ILE A 20 15.11 -4.29 5.38
C ILE A 20 15.82 -5.62 5.14
N ALA A 21 15.61 -6.63 5.99
CA ALA A 21 16.16 -7.96 5.82
C ALA A 21 15.65 -8.63 4.54
N ASN A 22 14.35 -8.49 4.24
CA ASN A 22 13.75 -9.01 3.01
C ASN A 22 14.38 -8.36 1.76
N ILE A 23 14.50 -7.03 1.72
CA ILE A 23 15.13 -6.32 0.60
C ILE A 23 16.59 -6.75 0.45
N ARG A 24 17.36 -6.82 1.53
CA ARG A 24 18.74 -7.30 1.50
C ARG A 24 18.84 -8.74 0.98
N TRP A 25 17.95 -9.61 1.43
CA TRP A 25 17.90 -10.99 0.97
C TRP A 25 17.64 -11.07 -0.54
N ILE A 26 16.67 -10.28 -1.04
CA ILE A 26 16.36 -10.19 -2.47
C ILE A 26 17.59 -9.72 -3.26
N MET A 27 18.28 -8.67 -2.80
CA MET A 27 19.50 -8.15 -3.45
C MET A 27 20.62 -9.19 -3.50
N VAL A 28 20.86 -9.91 -2.39
CA VAL A 28 21.89 -10.96 -2.33
C VAL A 28 21.54 -12.08 -3.31
N LYS A 29 20.27 -12.53 -3.32
CA LYS A 29 19.82 -13.57 -4.24
C LYS A 29 19.86 -13.14 -5.71
N ALA A 30 19.47 -11.91 -6.02
CA ALA A 30 19.59 -11.37 -7.37
C ALA A 30 21.06 -11.41 -7.88
N ARG A 31 22.01 -11.03 -7.03
CA ARG A 31 23.46 -11.10 -7.33
C ARG A 31 23.94 -12.55 -7.52
N GLU A 32 23.54 -13.47 -6.65
CA GLU A 32 23.88 -14.89 -6.78
C GLU A 32 23.40 -15.47 -8.12
N PHE A 33 22.22 -15.06 -8.58
CA PHE A 33 21.65 -15.50 -9.87
C PHE A 33 22.03 -14.62 -11.06
N GLN A 34 22.95 -13.66 -10.87
CA GLN A 34 23.39 -12.71 -11.91
C GLN A 34 22.21 -11.95 -12.57
N LYS A 35 21.18 -11.61 -11.78
CA LYS A 35 20.02 -10.87 -12.22
C LYS A 35 20.07 -9.42 -11.77
N ASN A 36 19.69 -8.53 -12.69
CA ASN A 36 19.36 -7.15 -12.30
C ASN A 36 18.03 -7.12 -11.59
N ILE A 37 17.91 -6.26 -10.60
CA ILE A 37 16.67 -5.99 -9.89
C ILE A 37 16.53 -4.50 -9.63
N TYR A 38 15.34 -4.01 -9.89
CA TYR A 38 14.96 -2.61 -9.72
C TYR A 38 13.90 -2.53 -8.64
N PHE A 39 14.05 -1.56 -7.75
CA PHE A 39 13.12 -1.27 -6.66
C PHE A 39 12.55 0.12 -6.84
N CYS A 40 11.27 0.30 -6.62
CA CYS A 40 10.63 1.60 -6.46
C CYS A 40 9.99 1.66 -5.08
N PHE A 41 10.52 2.52 -4.21
CA PHE A 41 9.98 2.80 -2.89
C PHE A 41 8.95 3.92 -3.02
N ILE A 42 7.70 3.59 -2.83
CA ILE A 42 6.56 4.50 -3.00
C ILE A 42 6.14 5.03 -1.64
N ASP A 43 6.07 6.35 -1.55
CA ASP A 43 5.45 7.08 -0.46
C ASP A 43 4.11 7.67 -0.94
N TYR A 44 3.09 7.62 -0.11
CA TYR A 44 1.79 8.18 -0.43
C TYR A 44 1.57 9.50 0.30
N ALA A 45 0.88 10.43 -0.34
CA ALA A 45 0.53 11.70 0.28
C ALA A 45 -0.71 11.52 1.17
N LYS A 46 -0.54 11.72 2.50
CA LYS A 46 -1.65 11.75 3.47
C LYS A 46 -2.65 10.59 3.33
N VAL A 47 -2.14 9.39 3.12
CA VAL A 47 -2.91 8.22 2.70
C VAL A 47 -4.10 7.89 3.61
N PHE A 48 -3.96 8.04 4.93
CA PHE A 48 -5.05 7.81 5.89
C PHE A 48 -6.16 8.88 5.78
N ASP A 49 -5.82 10.10 5.37
CA ASP A 49 -6.78 11.21 5.23
C ASP A 49 -7.52 11.15 3.88
N CYS A 50 -7.00 10.37 2.91
CA CYS A 50 -7.54 10.29 1.55
C CYS A 50 -8.58 9.18 1.35
N VAL A 51 -8.75 8.26 2.30
CA VAL A 51 -9.67 7.11 2.18
C VAL A 51 -11.11 7.61 2.03
N ASP A 52 -11.70 7.42 0.85
CA ASP A 52 -13.11 7.71 0.59
C ASP A 52 -14.01 6.67 1.25
N HIS A 53 -14.91 7.09 2.14
CA HIS A 53 -15.77 6.19 2.90
C HIS A 53 -16.69 5.37 1.99
N ASN A 54 -17.27 5.97 0.93
CA ASN A 54 -18.17 5.25 0.03
C ASN A 54 -17.43 4.18 -0.77
N LYS A 55 -16.21 4.49 -1.23
CA LYS A 55 -15.33 3.52 -1.89
C LYS A 55 -14.91 2.42 -0.91
N LEU A 56 -14.54 2.78 0.32
CA LEU A 56 -14.15 1.82 1.35
C LEU A 56 -15.25 0.78 1.60
N TRP A 57 -16.52 1.21 1.72
CA TRP A 57 -17.62 0.26 1.95
C TRP A 57 -17.84 -0.69 0.77
N LYS A 58 -17.65 -0.22 -0.45
CA LYS A 58 -17.67 -1.06 -1.65
C LYS A 58 -16.54 -2.09 -1.62
N ILE A 59 -15.33 -1.63 -1.36
CA ILE A 59 -14.13 -2.46 -1.29
C ILE A 59 -14.28 -3.55 -0.24
N LEU A 60 -14.74 -3.22 0.97
CA LEU A 60 -14.96 -4.21 2.02
C LEU A 60 -15.96 -5.31 1.58
N LYS A 61 -17.02 -4.93 0.89
CA LYS A 61 -18.01 -5.87 0.34
C LYS A 61 -17.41 -6.78 -0.74
N GLU A 62 -16.66 -6.21 -1.69
CA GLU A 62 -15.95 -6.94 -2.74
C GLU A 62 -14.88 -7.89 -2.19
N MET A 63 -14.24 -7.49 -1.10
CA MET A 63 -13.27 -8.30 -0.36
C MET A 63 -13.91 -9.40 0.50
N GLY A 64 -15.24 -9.52 0.49
CA GLY A 64 -15.99 -10.56 1.19
C GLY A 64 -16.17 -10.32 2.69
N ILE A 65 -16.04 -9.07 3.14
CA ILE A 65 -16.37 -8.72 4.53
C ILE A 65 -17.92 -8.77 4.69
N PRO A 66 -18.43 -9.48 5.72
CA PRO A 66 -19.86 -9.62 5.96
C PRO A 66 -20.57 -8.27 6.11
N ASP A 67 -21.79 -8.18 5.53
CA ASP A 67 -22.56 -6.94 5.51
C ASP A 67 -22.83 -6.35 6.91
N HIS A 68 -23.03 -7.19 7.94
CA HIS A 68 -23.23 -6.71 9.31
C HIS A 68 -22.00 -6.01 9.88
N LEU A 69 -20.76 -6.47 9.57
CA LEU A 69 -19.54 -5.82 9.99
C LEU A 69 -19.30 -4.51 9.23
N THR A 70 -19.58 -4.51 7.92
CA THR A 70 -19.53 -3.29 7.11
C THR A 70 -20.53 -2.24 7.62
N CYS A 71 -21.73 -2.66 8.03
CA CYS A 71 -22.73 -1.78 8.63
C CYS A 71 -22.25 -1.18 9.95
N LEU A 72 -21.65 -1.99 10.84
CA LEU A 72 -21.07 -1.50 12.10
C LEU A 72 -19.98 -0.46 11.84
N LEU A 73 -19.08 -0.71 10.89
CA LEU A 73 -18.04 0.24 10.51
C LEU A 73 -18.63 1.53 9.94
N ARG A 74 -19.64 1.44 9.08
CA ARG A 74 -20.38 2.60 8.58
C ARG A 74 -20.95 3.46 9.70
N ASN A 75 -21.60 2.83 10.66
CA ASN A 75 -22.20 3.54 11.81
C ASN A 75 -21.10 4.21 12.67
N LEU A 76 -19.93 3.57 12.80
CA LEU A 76 -18.80 4.16 13.53
C LEU A 76 -18.26 5.43 12.85
N TYR A 77 -18.32 5.50 11.53
CA TYR A 77 -17.85 6.65 10.74
C TYR A 77 -18.97 7.64 10.37
N ALA A 78 -20.24 7.28 10.57
CA ALA A 78 -21.38 8.15 10.28
C ALA A 78 -21.45 9.34 11.25
N GLY A 79 -21.74 10.52 10.69
CA GLY A 79 -21.96 11.72 11.51
C GLY A 79 -20.74 12.21 12.30
N GLN A 80 -19.54 11.82 11.87
CA GLN A 80 -18.33 12.32 12.52
C GLN A 80 -18.11 13.79 12.19
N GLU A 81 -17.87 14.59 13.22
CA GLU A 81 -17.59 16.00 13.13
C GLU A 81 -16.26 16.34 13.79
N ALA A 82 -15.64 17.39 13.34
CA ALA A 82 -14.41 17.92 13.91
C ALA A 82 -14.43 19.44 13.99
N THR A 83 -13.62 19.96 14.91
CA THR A 83 -13.23 21.38 14.97
C THR A 83 -11.71 21.48 14.99
N VAL A 84 -11.17 22.59 14.56
CA VAL A 84 -9.73 22.86 14.61
C VAL A 84 -9.49 24.04 15.54
N GLN A 85 -8.63 23.85 16.53
CA GLN A 85 -8.17 24.93 17.38
C GLN A 85 -7.02 25.66 16.69
N THR A 86 -7.20 26.94 16.42
CA THR A 86 -6.20 27.81 15.83
C THR A 86 -5.72 28.86 16.84
N GLY A 87 -4.65 29.59 16.53
CA GLY A 87 -4.22 30.73 17.36
C GLY A 87 -5.25 31.86 17.49
N HIS A 88 -6.31 31.86 16.68
CA HIS A 88 -7.38 32.86 16.67
C HIS A 88 -8.72 32.36 17.21
N GLY A 89 -8.76 31.13 17.72
CA GLY A 89 -9.97 30.49 18.27
C GLY A 89 -10.24 29.11 17.65
N THR A 90 -11.43 28.58 17.89
CA THR A 90 -11.88 27.28 17.38
C THR A 90 -12.78 27.51 16.15
N THR A 91 -12.60 26.70 15.11
CA THR A 91 -13.49 26.72 13.95
C THR A 91 -14.89 26.25 14.29
N ASP A 92 -15.88 26.54 13.44
CA ASP A 92 -17.16 25.85 13.47
C ASP A 92 -17.00 24.34 13.24
N TRP A 93 -17.98 23.55 13.72
CA TRP A 93 -18.03 22.11 13.49
C TRP A 93 -18.23 21.82 12.01
N PHE A 94 -17.43 20.91 11.48
CA PHE A 94 -17.57 20.46 10.09
C PHE A 94 -17.59 18.93 10.05
N GLN A 95 -18.31 18.37 9.09
CA GLN A 95 -18.45 16.94 8.92
C GLN A 95 -17.21 16.33 8.27
N ILE A 96 -16.79 15.17 8.78
CA ILE A 96 -15.69 14.37 8.20
C ILE A 96 -16.30 13.37 7.21
N GLY A 97 -16.09 13.61 5.92
CA GLY A 97 -16.60 12.77 4.83
C GLY A 97 -15.59 11.75 4.28
N LYS A 98 -14.32 11.83 4.71
CA LYS A 98 -13.23 10.95 4.24
C LYS A 98 -12.15 10.79 5.30
N GLY A 99 -11.28 9.80 5.07
CA GLY A 99 -10.16 9.49 5.94
C GLY A 99 -10.48 8.43 6.98
N VAL A 100 -9.44 7.78 7.48
CA VAL A 100 -9.50 6.88 8.64
C VAL A 100 -8.74 7.49 9.79
N ARG A 101 -9.28 7.39 11.01
CA ARG A 101 -8.73 8.07 12.18
C ARG A 101 -7.33 7.55 12.53
N GLN A 102 -6.35 8.42 12.50
CA GLN A 102 -5.01 8.10 12.99
C GLN A 102 -5.06 7.71 14.46
N GLY A 103 -4.29 6.67 14.85
CA GLY A 103 -4.26 6.16 16.22
C GLY A 103 -5.37 5.16 16.59
N TYR A 104 -6.38 4.96 15.74
CA TYR A 104 -7.38 3.92 15.95
C TYR A 104 -6.86 2.55 15.52
N ILE A 105 -7.14 1.53 16.33
CA ILE A 105 -6.68 0.15 16.09
C ILE A 105 -7.20 -0.43 14.75
N LEU A 106 -8.34 0.04 14.26
CA LEU A 106 -8.95 -0.41 13.01
C LEU A 106 -8.40 0.30 11.77
N SER A 107 -7.84 1.50 11.91
CA SER A 107 -7.44 2.32 10.76
C SER A 107 -6.37 1.68 9.89
N PRO A 108 -5.31 1.04 10.42
CA PRO A 108 -4.37 0.31 9.60
C PRO A 108 -5.01 -0.87 8.85
N CYS A 109 -5.97 -1.55 9.49
CA CYS A 109 -6.68 -2.67 8.87
C CYS A 109 -7.57 -2.19 7.71
N LEU A 110 -8.32 -1.12 7.89
CA LEU A 110 -9.17 -0.53 6.85
C LEU A 110 -8.34 -0.02 5.68
N PHE A 111 -7.23 0.64 5.97
CA PHE A 111 -6.30 1.07 4.92
C PHE A 111 -5.69 -0.13 4.18
N ASN A 112 -5.34 -1.21 4.87
CA ASN A 112 -4.84 -2.43 4.23
C ASN A 112 -5.85 -3.03 3.24
N PHE A 113 -7.15 -3.07 3.55
CA PHE A 113 -8.17 -3.47 2.59
C PHE A 113 -8.22 -2.53 1.39
N TYR A 114 -8.16 -1.23 1.65
CA TYR A 114 -8.17 -0.22 0.61
C TYR A 114 -6.97 -0.36 -0.33
N SER A 115 -5.77 -0.53 0.24
CA SER A 115 -4.54 -0.72 -0.53
C SER A 115 -4.50 -2.05 -1.28
N GLU A 116 -5.00 -3.14 -0.69
CA GLU A 116 -5.10 -4.44 -1.35
C GLU A 116 -5.97 -4.37 -2.60
N TYR A 117 -7.05 -3.60 -2.54
CA TYR A 117 -7.95 -3.43 -3.68
C TYR A 117 -7.25 -2.80 -4.88
N PHE A 118 -6.61 -1.64 -4.72
CA PHE A 118 -5.94 -1.01 -5.85
C PHE A 118 -4.69 -1.78 -6.32
N MET A 119 -4.02 -2.51 -5.43
CA MET A 119 -2.91 -3.38 -5.82
C MET A 119 -3.38 -4.56 -6.71
N ARG A 120 -4.52 -5.16 -6.39
CA ARG A 120 -5.13 -6.21 -7.23
C ARG A 120 -5.52 -5.69 -8.60
N ASN A 121 -6.18 -4.53 -8.65
CA ASN A 121 -6.59 -3.91 -9.90
C ASN A 121 -5.38 -3.53 -10.77
N ALA A 122 -4.28 -3.10 -10.17
CA ALA A 122 -3.02 -2.86 -10.86
C ALA A 122 -2.34 -4.15 -11.38
N GLY A 123 -2.88 -5.34 -11.08
CA GLY A 123 -2.28 -6.62 -11.47
C GLY A 123 -1.02 -6.96 -10.70
N LEU A 124 -0.89 -6.46 -9.47
CA LEU A 124 0.27 -6.66 -8.60
C LEU A 124 0.09 -7.85 -7.64
N GLU A 125 -0.78 -8.80 -7.98
CA GLU A 125 -0.93 -10.04 -7.20
C GLU A 125 0.33 -10.90 -7.27
N GLU A 126 0.67 -11.59 -6.17
CA GLU A 126 1.82 -12.50 -6.08
C GLU A 126 1.78 -13.60 -7.17
N THR A 127 0.59 -13.98 -7.63
CA THR A 127 0.38 -14.99 -8.67
C THR A 127 0.87 -14.54 -10.05
N GLN A 128 0.93 -13.22 -10.30
CA GLN A 128 1.36 -12.62 -11.57
C GLN A 128 2.81 -12.13 -11.53
N ALA A 129 3.52 -12.34 -10.41
CA ALA A 129 4.89 -11.90 -10.28
C ALA A 129 5.82 -12.61 -11.27
N ARG A 130 6.54 -11.83 -12.07
CA ARG A 130 7.53 -12.32 -13.04
C ARG A 130 8.86 -12.65 -12.35
N ILE A 131 9.19 -11.94 -11.27
CA ILE A 131 10.43 -12.18 -10.56
C ILE A 131 10.31 -13.45 -9.71
N LYS A 132 11.10 -14.46 -10.08
CA LYS A 132 11.26 -15.68 -9.29
C LYS A 132 12.65 -15.71 -8.68
N ILE A 133 12.72 -15.53 -7.36
CA ILE A 133 13.97 -15.65 -6.61
C ILE A 133 13.82 -16.82 -5.64
N ALA A 134 14.69 -17.83 -5.75
CA ALA A 134 14.65 -19.04 -4.93
C ALA A 134 13.25 -19.70 -4.87
N GLY A 135 12.55 -19.77 -6.01
CA GLY A 135 11.22 -20.38 -6.14
C GLY A 135 10.05 -19.54 -5.59
N ARG A 136 10.30 -18.32 -5.11
CA ARG A 136 9.26 -17.40 -4.64
C ARG A 136 9.02 -16.30 -5.66
N ASN A 137 7.75 -16.01 -5.91
CA ASN A 137 7.34 -14.88 -6.73
C ASN A 137 7.38 -13.61 -5.87
N ILE A 138 8.07 -12.58 -6.35
CA ILE A 138 8.21 -11.29 -5.65
C ILE A 138 7.97 -10.18 -6.65
N ASN A 139 6.92 -9.39 -6.48
CA ASN A 139 6.63 -8.20 -7.28
C ASN A 139 6.45 -6.94 -6.43
N HIS A 140 6.09 -7.12 -5.16
CA HIS A 140 5.98 -6.00 -4.23
C HIS A 140 6.22 -6.45 -2.78
N LEU A 141 6.65 -5.51 -1.96
CA LEU A 141 6.72 -5.63 -0.50
C LEU A 141 5.92 -4.48 0.10
N ARG A 142 5.17 -4.75 1.16
CA ARG A 142 4.39 -3.71 1.86
C ARG A 142 4.65 -3.73 3.36
N TYR A 143 4.67 -2.54 3.93
CA TYR A 143 4.71 -2.33 5.37
C TYR A 143 3.93 -1.05 5.71
N ALA A 144 2.77 -1.19 6.33
CA ALA A 144 1.81 -0.11 6.56
C ALA A 144 1.45 0.61 5.26
N ASP A 145 1.79 1.89 5.15
CA ASP A 145 1.63 2.72 3.97
C ASP A 145 2.83 2.66 3.01
N ASP A 146 3.97 2.12 3.45
CA ASP A 146 5.14 1.96 2.57
C ASP A 146 4.94 0.80 1.59
N THR A 147 5.08 1.07 0.31
CA THR A 147 5.03 0.07 -0.76
C THR A 147 6.32 0.07 -1.54
N THR A 148 6.88 -1.11 -1.79
CA THR A 148 8.06 -1.28 -2.65
C THR A 148 7.67 -2.16 -3.83
N LEU A 149 7.74 -1.63 -5.05
CA LEU A 149 7.64 -2.42 -6.27
C LEU A 149 9.01 -2.99 -6.64
N THR A 150 9.00 -4.17 -7.26
CA THR A 150 10.22 -4.84 -7.73
C THR A 150 10.03 -5.32 -9.17
N ALA A 151 11.08 -5.16 -10.00
CA ALA A 151 11.08 -5.57 -11.41
C ALA A 151 12.47 -6.06 -11.84
N GLU A 152 12.55 -6.85 -12.93
CA GLU A 152 13.82 -7.30 -13.52
C GLU A 152 14.38 -6.29 -14.54
N SER A 153 13.55 -5.33 -15.01
CA SER A 153 13.95 -4.24 -15.91
C SER A 153 13.35 -2.90 -15.51
N GLU A 154 13.92 -1.82 -16.02
CA GLU A 154 13.43 -0.47 -15.80
C GLU A 154 12.07 -0.25 -16.47
N GLU A 155 11.88 -0.76 -17.68
CA GLU A 155 10.64 -0.67 -18.44
C GLU A 155 9.49 -1.37 -17.70
N GLU A 156 9.78 -2.55 -17.13
CA GLU A 156 8.81 -3.28 -16.31
C GLU A 156 8.45 -2.47 -15.08
N LEU A 157 9.44 -1.91 -14.36
CA LEU A 157 9.20 -1.08 -13.18
C LEU A 157 8.35 0.15 -13.51
N LYS A 158 8.65 0.86 -14.61
CA LYS A 158 7.86 1.99 -15.12
C LYS A 158 6.41 1.57 -15.40
N SER A 159 6.23 0.43 -16.08
CA SER A 159 4.88 -0.08 -16.39
C SER A 159 4.08 -0.39 -15.11
N LEU A 160 4.69 -1.04 -14.11
CA LEU A 160 4.06 -1.33 -12.83
C LEU A 160 3.71 -0.05 -12.06
N LEU A 161 4.63 0.93 -12.04
CA LEU A 161 4.41 2.21 -11.37
C LEU A 161 3.27 3.00 -12.02
N MET A 162 3.19 3.03 -13.36
CA MET A 162 2.12 3.73 -14.07
C MET A 162 0.75 3.11 -13.80
N LYS A 163 0.63 1.78 -13.84
CA LYS A 163 -0.61 1.07 -13.47
C LYS A 163 -1.02 1.35 -12.04
N MET A 164 -0.05 1.30 -11.13
CA MET A 164 -0.30 1.60 -9.73
C MET A 164 -0.76 3.04 -9.51
N LYS A 165 -0.14 4.00 -10.21
CA LYS A 165 -0.53 5.41 -10.16
C LYS A 165 -1.99 5.58 -10.61
N GLU A 166 -2.36 5.00 -11.75
CA GLU A 166 -3.72 5.05 -12.28
C GLU A 166 -4.74 4.48 -11.27
N GLU A 167 -4.46 3.31 -10.71
CA GLU A 167 -5.37 2.67 -9.76
C GLU A 167 -5.46 3.41 -8.41
N THR A 168 -4.36 4.01 -7.95
CA THR A 168 -4.39 4.84 -6.73
C THR A 168 -5.15 6.13 -6.95
N GLU A 169 -5.00 6.80 -8.10
CA GLU A 169 -5.77 7.98 -8.48
C GLU A 169 -7.27 7.67 -8.57
N ASN A 170 -7.65 6.51 -9.12
CA ASN A 170 -9.04 6.04 -9.19
C ASN A 170 -9.70 5.92 -7.81
N VAL A 171 -8.93 5.61 -6.79
CA VAL A 171 -9.45 5.53 -5.41
C VAL A 171 -9.21 6.82 -4.60
N GLY A 172 -8.58 7.83 -5.18
CA GLY A 172 -8.34 9.13 -4.55
C GLY A 172 -7.11 9.17 -3.65
N VAL A 173 -6.15 8.27 -3.88
CA VAL A 173 -4.84 8.25 -3.21
C VAL A 173 -3.79 8.79 -4.16
N GLU A 174 -3.00 9.76 -3.71
CA GLU A 174 -1.94 10.36 -4.51
C GLU A 174 -0.56 9.84 -4.10
N LEU A 175 0.30 9.61 -5.10
CA LEU A 175 1.70 9.27 -4.89
C LEU A 175 2.51 10.52 -4.58
N ASN A 176 3.36 10.46 -3.56
CA ASN A 176 4.32 11.50 -3.28
C ASN A 176 5.58 11.31 -4.14
N ILE A 177 5.59 11.95 -5.32
CA ILE A 177 6.68 11.81 -6.30
C ILE A 177 8.04 12.24 -5.72
N GLN A 178 8.07 13.28 -4.89
CA GLN A 178 9.31 13.79 -4.32
C GLN A 178 9.99 12.79 -3.35
N LYS A 179 9.18 12.04 -2.62
CA LYS A 179 9.64 11.01 -1.67
C LYS A 179 9.75 9.62 -2.29
N THR A 180 9.10 9.37 -3.42
CA THR A 180 9.26 8.12 -4.18
C THR A 180 10.68 8.02 -4.71
N LYS A 181 11.36 6.88 -4.46
CA LYS A 181 12.76 6.65 -4.81
C LYS A 181 12.92 5.35 -5.56
N ILE A 182 13.83 5.37 -6.55
CA ILE A 182 14.20 4.20 -7.32
C ILE A 182 15.62 3.78 -6.94
N MET A 183 15.82 2.47 -6.83
CA MET A 183 17.12 1.85 -6.59
C MET A 183 17.28 0.64 -7.48
N ALA A 184 18.48 0.46 -8.06
CA ALA A 184 18.84 -0.74 -8.78
C ALA A 184 19.93 -1.53 -8.07
N SER A 185 19.92 -2.84 -8.20
CA SER A 185 20.92 -3.75 -7.66
C SER A 185 21.13 -4.93 -8.61
N GLY A 186 22.39 -5.32 -8.79
CA GLY A 186 22.77 -6.44 -9.66
C GLY A 186 24.09 -6.17 -10.37
N PRO A 187 24.44 -6.92 -11.42
CA PRO A 187 25.61 -6.69 -12.25
C PRO A 187 25.40 -5.54 -13.26
N ILE A 188 24.67 -4.50 -12.89
CA ILE A 188 24.33 -3.35 -13.73
C ILE A 188 25.61 -2.57 -14.06
N THR A 189 25.87 -2.33 -15.34
CA THR A 189 27.09 -1.67 -15.83
C THR A 189 26.89 -0.18 -16.14
N SER A 190 25.66 0.29 -16.31
CA SER A 190 25.32 1.71 -16.56
C SER A 190 23.88 2.02 -16.15
N TRP A 191 23.64 3.29 -15.82
CA TRP A 191 22.32 3.89 -15.68
C TRP A 191 22.12 4.87 -16.83
N GLU A 192 21.00 4.82 -17.51
CA GLU A 192 20.53 5.86 -18.41
C GLU A 192 19.43 6.71 -17.75
#